data_37d712d988578275b9b1b301c5c9e77a
#
_entry.id   37d712d988578275b9b1b301c5c9e77a
#
_cell.length_a   1.000
_cell.length_b   1.000
_cell.length_c   1.000
_cell.angle_alpha   90.00
_cell.angle_beta   90.00
_cell.angle_gamma   90.00
#
_symmetry.space_group_name_H-M   'P 1'
#
loop_
_entity.id
_entity.type
_entity.pdbx_description
1 polymer ?
#
loop_
_entity_poly.entity_id
_entity_poly.type
_entity_poly.pdbx_seq_one_letter_code
_entity_poly.pdbx_strand_id
1 'polypeptide(L)'
;AGEQDIDLMAMEDGETVSFTAVNTSTRATQDVDVTRGAAYYYADYGLGSYVTYKYTVKFGNVSATAYCVQPSKAGPGDGVYKITKLGDSKALAKVCYYGTKASGENGFFSEKHPDFSAGKQFIIVHLAASYANNSGDAFSGTNATGQALAMELYNYCMSQPEIPEVDMSFSNADVTAYISGNSQRTEEITFKASELQTITMKLPS
;
A
#
# COMPACT_ATOMS: atom_id res chain seq x y z
N ALA A 1 2.19 -17.19 20.05
CA ALA A 1 3.08 -18.14 19.40
C ALA A 1 4.44 -17.44 19.30
N GLY A 2 5.45 -17.97 20.01
CA GLY A 2 6.78 -17.37 20.04
C GLY A 2 7.48 -17.57 18.70
N GLU A 3 8.24 -16.55 18.29
CA GLU A 3 9.27 -16.69 17.26
C GLU A 3 10.21 -17.80 17.73
N GLN A 4 10.27 -18.92 17.00
CA GLN A 4 11.33 -19.90 17.18
C GLN A 4 12.48 -19.48 16.28
N ASP A 5 13.56 -19.01 16.87
CA ASP A 5 14.83 -18.88 16.18
C ASP A 5 15.32 -20.30 15.85
N ILE A 6 15.32 -20.63 14.57
CA ILE A 6 15.86 -21.89 14.07
C ILE A 6 17.33 -21.64 13.73
N ASP A 7 18.23 -22.20 14.50
CA ASP A 7 19.66 -22.18 14.19
C ASP A 7 19.96 -23.19 13.09
N LEU A 8 19.93 -22.73 11.83
CA LEU A 8 20.25 -23.55 10.67
C LEU A 8 21.71 -24.09 10.69
N MET A 9 22.59 -23.45 11.46
CA MET A 9 24.00 -23.90 11.58
C MET A 9 24.16 -25.05 12.58
N ALA A 10 23.19 -25.25 13.45
CA ALA A 10 23.17 -26.35 14.44
C ALA A 10 22.34 -27.55 13.97
N MET A 11 21.74 -27.51 12.79
CA MET A 11 20.93 -28.61 12.26
C MET A 11 21.81 -29.81 11.84
N GLU A 12 21.35 -30.99 12.16
CA GLU A 12 21.96 -32.24 11.71
C GLU A 12 21.48 -32.61 10.30
N ASP A 13 22.27 -33.46 9.61
CA ASP A 13 21.92 -33.95 8.28
C ASP A 13 20.60 -34.73 8.32
N GLY A 14 19.63 -34.33 7.46
CA GLY A 14 18.31 -34.93 7.41
C GLY A 14 17.26 -34.28 8.33
N GLU A 15 17.59 -33.26 9.09
CA GLU A 15 16.65 -32.54 9.91
C GLU A 15 15.73 -31.65 9.03
N THR A 16 14.43 -31.69 9.31
CA THR A 16 13.41 -31.00 8.52
C THR A 16 13.00 -29.68 9.16
N VAL A 17 13.03 -28.61 8.40
CA VAL A 17 12.52 -27.29 8.80
C VAL A 17 11.26 -26.96 8.04
N SER A 18 10.19 -26.66 8.77
CA SER A 18 8.94 -26.21 8.17
C SER A 18 8.89 -24.69 8.09
N PHE A 19 8.67 -24.16 6.88
CA PHE A 19 8.42 -22.75 6.66
C PHE A 19 6.93 -22.54 6.38
N THR A 20 6.27 -21.77 7.22
CA THR A 20 4.91 -21.33 6.97
C THR A 20 4.96 -19.91 6.45
N ALA A 21 4.43 -19.67 5.25
CA ALA A 21 4.21 -18.30 4.75
C ALA A 21 3.16 -17.63 5.63
N VAL A 22 3.60 -16.79 6.53
CA VAL A 22 2.70 -15.94 7.31
C VAL A 22 2.57 -14.61 6.56
N ASN A 23 1.35 -14.28 6.15
CA ASN A 23 1.07 -12.93 5.65
C ASN A 23 1.26 -11.94 6.80
N THR A 24 2.48 -11.40 6.93
CA THR A 24 2.84 -10.45 7.98
C THR A 24 2.30 -9.04 7.72
N SER A 25 1.46 -8.84 6.69
CA SER A 25 0.82 -7.54 6.43
C SER A 25 -0.03 -7.06 7.63
N THR A 26 -0.15 -7.87 8.66
CA THR A 26 -1.10 -7.67 9.71
C THR A 26 -0.60 -7.03 10.98
N ARG A 27 0.66 -6.69 11.25
CA ARG A 27 0.92 -5.99 12.55
C ARG A 27 2.35 -5.50 12.84
N ALA A 28 3.28 -5.54 11.95
CA ALA A 28 4.58 -4.94 12.24
C ALA A 28 4.49 -3.42 12.13
N THR A 29 4.91 -2.71 13.17
CA THR A 29 5.26 -1.29 13.04
C THR A 29 6.43 -1.23 12.08
N GLN A 30 6.23 -0.67 10.91
CA GLN A 30 7.27 -0.57 9.89
C GLN A 30 7.74 0.87 9.78
N ASP A 31 9.05 1.06 9.71
CA ASP A 31 9.63 2.35 9.40
C ASP A 31 9.51 2.61 7.90
N VAL A 32 9.08 3.81 7.55
CA VAL A 32 8.92 4.26 6.17
C VAL A 32 9.53 5.63 5.98
N ASP A 33 10.19 5.83 4.86
CA ASP A 33 10.64 7.15 4.45
C ASP A 33 9.47 7.88 3.81
N VAL A 34 9.15 9.05 4.33
CA VAL A 34 8.13 9.94 3.78
C VAL A 34 8.80 11.14 3.15
N THR A 35 8.47 11.44 1.91
CA THR A 35 8.89 12.66 1.22
C THR A 35 7.66 13.47 0.84
N ARG A 36 7.64 14.73 1.27
CA ARG A 36 6.62 15.70 0.89
C ARG A 36 6.98 16.29 -0.46
N GLY A 37 6.15 16.03 -1.45
CA GLY A 37 6.32 16.48 -2.82
C GLY A 37 5.55 17.75 -3.15
N ALA A 38 5.06 17.82 -4.40
CA ALA A 38 4.38 18.99 -4.93
C ALA A 38 3.12 19.36 -4.15
N ALA A 39 2.90 20.68 -3.99
CA ALA A 39 1.65 21.26 -3.52
C ALA A 39 0.64 21.34 -4.68
N TYR A 40 -0.60 21.00 -4.40
CA TYR A 40 -1.72 21.15 -5.32
C TYR A 40 -2.75 22.09 -4.70
N TYR A 41 -2.85 23.29 -5.26
CA TYR A 41 -3.82 24.30 -4.85
C TYR A 41 -5.15 24.03 -5.56
N TYR A 42 -6.22 23.87 -4.81
CA TYR A 42 -7.55 23.59 -5.37
C TYR A 42 -8.04 24.69 -6.30
N ALA A 43 -7.63 25.93 -6.02
CA ALA A 43 -7.98 27.10 -6.85
C ALA A 43 -7.46 26.98 -8.28
N ASP A 44 -6.28 26.39 -8.48
CA ASP A 44 -5.67 26.22 -9.82
C ASP A 44 -6.49 25.27 -10.71
N TYR A 45 -7.34 24.46 -10.09
CA TYR A 45 -8.17 23.46 -10.77
C TYR A 45 -9.68 23.77 -10.68
N GLY A 46 -10.06 24.90 -10.10
CA GLY A 46 -11.45 25.30 -9.91
C GLY A 46 -12.22 24.43 -8.90
N LEU A 47 -11.53 23.87 -7.91
CA LEU A 47 -12.09 22.89 -6.96
C LEU A 47 -12.28 23.45 -5.54
N GLY A 48 -11.87 24.69 -5.27
CA GLY A 48 -11.98 25.32 -3.96
C GLY A 48 -10.77 26.16 -3.58
N SER A 49 -10.54 26.37 -2.27
CA SER A 49 -9.49 27.25 -1.74
C SER A 49 -8.46 26.52 -0.86
N TYR A 50 -8.49 25.20 -0.84
CA TYR A 50 -7.57 24.37 -0.03
C TYR A 50 -6.27 24.05 -0.78
N VAL A 51 -5.30 23.54 -0.06
CA VAL A 51 -4.05 23.00 -0.63
C VAL A 51 -3.78 21.62 -0.04
N THR A 52 -3.42 20.67 -0.89
CA THR A 52 -2.94 19.36 -0.48
C THR A 52 -1.55 19.10 -1.05
N TYR A 53 -0.86 18.10 -0.52
CA TYR A 53 0.48 17.73 -0.96
C TYR A 53 0.50 16.28 -1.42
N LYS A 54 1.27 16.02 -2.45
CA LYS A 54 1.59 14.65 -2.84
C LYS A 54 2.72 14.15 -1.95
N TYR A 55 2.48 13.06 -1.26
CA TYR A 55 3.50 12.37 -0.49
C TYR A 55 3.99 11.14 -1.24
N THR A 56 5.28 10.88 -1.13
CA THR A 56 5.88 9.61 -1.53
C THR A 56 6.28 8.87 -0.27
N VAL A 57 5.85 7.63 -0.15
CA VAL A 57 6.21 6.73 0.95
C VAL A 57 7.05 5.61 0.40
N LYS A 58 8.20 5.35 1.03
CA LYS A 58 9.15 4.34 0.59
C LYS A 58 9.31 3.25 1.65
N PHE A 59 9.14 2.01 1.23
CA PHE A 59 9.30 0.79 2.03
C PHE A 59 10.39 -0.05 1.36
N GLY A 60 11.57 -0.09 1.90
CA GLY A 60 12.68 -0.78 1.23
C GLY A 60 12.83 -0.32 -0.22
N ASN A 61 12.61 -1.21 -1.17
CA ASN A 61 12.70 -0.92 -2.60
C ASN A 61 11.37 -0.50 -3.25
N VAL A 62 10.27 -0.51 -2.51
CA VAL A 62 8.94 -0.14 -3.03
C VAL A 62 8.64 1.31 -2.70
N SER A 63 8.12 2.05 -3.68
CA SER A 63 7.70 3.43 -3.53
C SER A 63 6.24 3.58 -3.93
N ALA A 64 5.46 4.28 -3.10
CA ALA A 64 4.03 4.50 -3.33
C ALA A 64 3.64 5.95 -3.09
N THR A 65 2.56 6.38 -3.75
CA THR A 65 1.92 7.66 -3.44
C THR A 65 1.04 7.52 -2.21
N ALA A 66 1.16 8.46 -1.27
CA ALA A 66 0.29 8.53 -0.10
C ALA A 66 -0.55 9.82 -0.11
N TYR A 67 -1.73 9.73 0.48
CA TYR A 67 -2.71 10.80 0.58
C TYR A 67 -2.95 11.19 2.03
N CYS A 68 -3.05 12.48 2.30
CA CYS A 68 -3.53 12.97 3.58
C CYS A 68 -5.06 12.80 3.64
N VAL A 69 -5.56 11.89 4.47
CA VAL A 69 -7.01 11.61 4.56
C VAL A 69 -7.71 12.38 5.68
N GLN A 70 -7.00 13.28 6.36
CA GLN A 70 -7.55 14.18 7.38
C GLN A 70 -7.08 15.63 7.08
N PRO A 71 -7.76 16.34 6.18
CA PRO A 71 -7.32 17.65 5.68
C PRO A 71 -7.03 18.69 6.75
N SER A 72 -7.77 18.71 7.85
CA SER A 72 -7.58 19.68 8.95
C SER A 72 -6.31 19.44 9.76
N LYS A 73 -5.66 18.29 9.63
CA LYS A 73 -4.40 17.98 10.33
C LYS A 73 -3.19 18.37 9.51
N ALA A 74 -2.18 18.87 10.19
CA ALA A 74 -0.88 19.10 9.56
C ALA A 74 -0.34 17.77 9.00
N GLY A 75 0.02 17.78 7.73
CA GLY A 75 0.67 16.63 7.10
C GLY A 75 2.12 16.47 7.57
N PRO A 76 2.71 15.28 7.41
CA PRO A 76 4.09 15.02 7.79
C PRO A 76 5.06 15.90 6.97
N GLY A 77 6.21 16.21 7.56
CA GLY A 77 7.38 16.68 6.81
C GLY A 77 8.15 15.49 6.20
N ASP A 78 9.31 15.79 5.59
CA ASP A 78 10.24 14.74 5.18
C ASP A 78 10.83 14.03 6.40
N GLY A 79 10.97 12.72 6.34
CA GLY A 79 11.56 11.95 7.42
C GLY A 79 11.14 10.50 7.48
N VAL A 80 11.67 9.81 8.48
CA VAL A 80 11.33 8.41 8.77
C VAL A 80 10.20 8.37 9.80
N TYR A 81 9.15 7.66 9.50
CA TYR A 81 7.97 7.52 10.34
C TYR A 81 7.64 6.05 10.57
N LYS A 82 7.15 5.76 11.76
CA LYS A 82 6.54 4.47 12.05
C LYS A 82 5.11 4.45 11.58
N ILE A 83 4.78 3.50 10.70
CA ILE A 83 3.40 3.31 10.28
C ILE A 83 2.75 2.19 11.08
N THR A 84 1.49 2.39 11.40
CA THR A 84 0.63 1.40 12.04
C THR A 84 -0.66 1.29 11.25
N LYS A 85 -1.14 0.09 11.03
CA LYS A 85 -2.46 -0.13 10.46
C LYS A 85 -3.52 0.30 11.48
N LEU A 86 -4.30 1.33 11.15
CA LEU A 86 -5.36 1.85 12.01
C LEU A 86 -6.69 1.10 11.88
N GLY A 87 -6.87 0.32 10.82
CA GLY A 87 -8.10 -0.43 10.57
C GLY A 87 -8.18 -0.95 9.15
N ASP A 88 -9.26 -1.66 8.86
CA ASP A 88 -9.57 -2.22 7.55
C ASP A 88 -10.75 -1.47 6.91
N SER A 89 -10.51 -0.31 6.33
CA SER A 89 -11.50 0.39 5.54
C SER A 89 -11.52 -0.14 4.11
N LYS A 90 -12.46 -1.03 3.81
CA LYS A 90 -12.66 -1.53 2.43
C LYS A 90 -12.95 -0.40 1.44
N ALA A 91 -13.69 0.63 1.87
CA ALA A 91 -13.99 1.78 1.02
C ALA A 91 -12.73 2.57 0.67
N LEU A 92 -11.89 2.87 1.67
CA LEU A 92 -10.62 3.56 1.43
C LEU A 92 -9.70 2.72 0.53
N ALA A 93 -9.60 1.43 0.78
CA ALA A 93 -8.81 0.52 -0.06
C ALA A 93 -9.30 0.53 -1.52
N LYS A 94 -10.63 0.45 -1.76
CA LYS A 94 -11.20 0.54 -3.12
C LYS A 94 -10.88 1.87 -3.80
N VAL A 95 -10.97 2.99 -3.08
CA VAL A 95 -10.61 4.30 -3.65
C VAL A 95 -9.12 4.37 -4.00
N CYS A 96 -8.23 3.87 -3.13
CA CYS A 96 -6.80 3.83 -3.42
C CYS A 96 -6.46 2.90 -4.59
N TYR A 97 -7.18 1.80 -4.76
CA TYR A 97 -6.94 0.82 -5.82
C TYR A 97 -7.52 1.25 -7.15
N TYR A 98 -8.83 1.56 -7.20
CA TYR A 98 -9.55 1.90 -8.44
C TYR A 98 -9.51 3.38 -8.79
N GLY A 99 -9.30 4.26 -7.84
CA GLY A 99 -9.17 5.70 -8.04
C GLY A 99 -7.77 6.14 -8.47
N THR A 100 -6.79 5.22 -8.44
CA THR A 100 -5.43 5.46 -8.88
C THR A 100 -5.08 4.50 -10.02
N LYS A 101 -3.83 4.48 -10.45
CA LYS A 101 -3.33 3.49 -11.43
C LYS A 101 -2.89 2.16 -10.79
N ALA A 102 -3.22 1.90 -9.53
CA ALA A 102 -2.84 0.67 -8.85
C ALA A 102 -3.50 -0.56 -9.49
N SER A 103 -4.68 -0.42 -10.06
CA SER A 103 -5.37 -1.46 -10.84
C SER A 103 -4.79 -1.70 -12.25
N GLY A 104 -3.71 -0.96 -12.64
CA GLY A 104 -3.14 -1.02 -13.98
C GLY A 104 -3.83 -0.10 -14.99
N GLU A 105 -5.12 0.11 -14.84
CA GLU A 105 -5.91 1.03 -15.66
C GLU A 105 -6.73 1.97 -14.76
N ASN A 106 -6.74 3.25 -15.07
CA ASN A 106 -7.62 4.21 -14.43
C ASN A 106 -8.81 4.51 -15.34
N GLY A 107 -9.76 3.56 -15.37
CA GLY A 107 -10.95 3.65 -16.20
C GLY A 107 -11.79 4.88 -15.92
N PHE A 108 -11.93 5.29 -14.66
CA PHE A 108 -12.74 6.46 -14.30
C PHE A 108 -12.28 7.72 -15.01
N PHE A 109 -11.01 8.10 -14.88
CA PHE A 109 -10.53 9.34 -15.50
C PHE A 109 -10.40 9.23 -17.02
N SER A 110 -9.96 8.10 -17.54
CA SER A 110 -9.83 7.92 -18.99
C SER A 110 -11.18 7.88 -19.71
N GLU A 111 -12.21 7.33 -19.07
CA GLU A 111 -13.54 7.21 -19.65
C GLU A 111 -14.44 8.42 -19.41
N LYS A 112 -14.40 8.99 -18.21
CA LYS A 112 -15.32 10.05 -17.78
C LYS A 112 -14.73 11.46 -17.91
N HIS A 113 -13.42 11.59 -17.69
CA HIS A 113 -12.74 12.89 -17.60
C HIS A 113 -11.35 12.85 -18.24
N PRO A 114 -11.24 12.49 -19.54
CA PRO A 114 -9.94 12.27 -20.20
C PRO A 114 -9.11 13.57 -20.33
N ASP A 115 -9.73 14.73 -20.18
CA ASP A 115 -9.11 16.06 -20.21
C ASP A 115 -8.57 16.52 -18.84
N PHE A 116 -8.81 15.77 -17.77
CA PHE A 116 -8.32 16.18 -16.47
C PHE A 116 -6.80 15.98 -16.35
N SER A 117 -6.11 17.07 -16.00
CA SER A 117 -4.69 17.03 -15.70
C SER A 117 -4.39 16.11 -14.49
N ALA A 118 -3.17 15.60 -14.41
CA ALA A 118 -2.74 14.73 -13.30
C ALA A 118 -2.93 15.39 -11.91
N GLY A 119 -2.76 16.72 -11.82
CA GLY A 119 -2.99 17.45 -10.58
C GLY A 119 -4.46 17.49 -10.18
N LYS A 120 -5.36 17.70 -11.13
CA LYS A 120 -6.80 17.65 -10.87
C LYS A 120 -7.25 16.25 -10.47
N GLN A 121 -6.78 15.22 -11.15
CA GLN A 121 -7.05 13.82 -10.80
C GLN A 121 -6.56 13.52 -9.38
N PHE A 122 -5.34 13.95 -9.01
CA PHE A 122 -4.78 13.76 -7.68
C PHE A 122 -5.67 14.37 -6.58
N ILE A 123 -6.14 15.60 -6.76
CA ILE A 123 -7.05 16.27 -5.80
C ILE A 123 -8.35 15.48 -5.64
N ILE A 124 -8.94 15.02 -6.74
CA ILE A 124 -10.21 14.29 -6.72
C ILE A 124 -10.04 12.95 -5.97
N VAL A 125 -8.93 12.23 -6.21
CA VAL A 125 -8.62 11.00 -5.45
C VAL A 125 -8.40 11.30 -3.97
N HIS A 126 -7.67 12.36 -3.64
CA HIS A 126 -7.46 12.79 -2.26
C HIS A 126 -8.77 13.07 -1.52
N LEU A 127 -9.70 13.79 -2.16
CA LEU A 127 -11.03 14.09 -1.60
C LEU A 127 -11.86 12.82 -1.40
N ALA A 128 -11.90 11.95 -2.41
CA ALA A 128 -12.62 10.68 -2.33
C ALA A 128 -12.03 9.75 -1.24
N ALA A 129 -10.70 9.72 -1.09
CA ALA A 129 -10.02 8.96 -0.04
C ALA A 129 -10.32 9.52 1.35
N SER A 130 -10.33 10.84 1.52
CA SER A 130 -10.70 11.49 2.77
C SER A 130 -12.15 11.17 3.15
N TYR A 131 -13.06 11.18 2.20
CA TYR A 131 -14.45 10.80 2.40
C TYR A 131 -14.59 9.31 2.77
N ALA A 132 -13.90 8.42 2.04
CA ALA A 132 -13.89 6.99 2.32
C ALA A 132 -13.29 6.63 3.69
N ASN A 133 -12.41 7.49 4.21
CA ASN A 133 -11.87 7.38 5.57
C ASN A 133 -12.81 7.89 6.67
N ASN A 134 -14.04 8.28 6.34
CA ASN A 134 -14.99 8.92 7.26
C ASN A 134 -14.44 10.18 7.94
N SER A 135 -13.59 10.93 7.26
CA SER A 135 -13.09 12.20 7.79
C SER A 135 -14.23 13.23 7.80
N GLY A 136 -14.57 13.75 8.96
CA GLY A 136 -15.61 14.78 9.09
C GLY A 136 -15.29 16.09 8.36
N ASP A 137 -14.02 16.28 8.01
CA ASP A 137 -13.47 17.43 7.30
C ASP A 137 -13.07 17.12 5.83
N ALA A 138 -13.50 15.97 5.30
CA ALA A 138 -13.09 15.47 3.97
C ALA A 138 -13.21 16.51 2.84
N PHE A 139 -14.20 17.40 2.91
CA PHE A 139 -14.46 18.43 1.90
C PHE A 139 -14.12 19.85 2.37
N SER A 140 -13.32 20.01 3.43
CA SER A 140 -12.88 21.32 3.90
C SER A 140 -12.16 22.10 2.79
N GLY A 141 -12.60 23.34 2.57
CA GLY A 141 -12.04 24.20 1.54
C GLY A 141 -12.35 23.76 0.10
N THR A 142 -13.21 22.77 -0.09
CA THR A 142 -13.66 22.30 -1.41
C THR A 142 -14.98 22.97 -1.78
N ASN A 143 -15.13 23.34 -3.05
CA ASN A 143 -16.41 23.85 -3.57
C ASN A 143 -17.35 22.70 -4.00
N ALA A 144 -18.57 23.03 -4.40
CA ALA A 144 -19.58 22.06 -4.83
C ALA A 144 -19.11 21.19 -6.02
N THR A 145 -18.34 21.76 -6.94
CA THR A 145 -17.80 21.02 -8.09
C THR A 145 -16.79 19.97 -7.64
N GLY A 146 -15.84 20.34 -6.77
CA GLY A 146 -14.87 19.38 -6.22
C GLY A 146 -15.52 18.27 -5.43
N GLN A 147 -16.52 18.61 -4.61
CA GLN A 147 -17.29 17.62 -3.87
C GLN A 147 -18.04 16.65 -4.79
N ALA A 148 -18.71 17.16 -5.83
CA ALA A 148 -19.45 16.33 -6.79
C ALA A 148 -18.53 15.36 -7.52
N LEU A 149 -17.37 15.81 -8.00
CA LEU A 149 -16.38 14.96 -8.68
C LEU A 149 -15.79 13.89 -7.75
N ALA A 150 -15.50 14.24 -6.50
CA ALA A 150 -15.01 13.27 -5.52
C ALA A 150 -16.06 12.19 -5.22
N MET A 151 -17.34 12.58 -5.11
CA MET A 151 -18.44 11.62 -4.89
C MET A 151 -18.69 10.76 -6.13
N GLU A 152 -18.52 11.30 -7.33
CA GLU A 152 -18.61 10.53 -8.58
C GLU A 152 -17.53 9.43 -8.61
N LEU A 153 -16.27 9.79 -8.33
CA LEU A 153 -15.18 8.83 -8.21
C LEU A 153 -15.43 7.79 -7.11
N TYR A 154 -15.86 8.24 -5.92
CA TYR A 154 -16.17 7.34 -4.83
C TYR A 154 -17.21 6.30 -5.23
N ASN A 155 -18.33 6.72 -5.81
CA ASN A 155 -19.39 5.83 -6.26
C ASN A 155 -18.91 4.87 -7.35
N TYR A 156 -18.08 5.34 -8.28
CA TYR A 156 -17.44 4.47 -9.26
C TYR A 156 -16.59 3.39 -8.57
N CYS A 157 -15.73 3.77 -7.62
CA CYS A 157 -14.90 2.80 -6.90
C CYS A 157 -15.72 1.79 -6.10
N MET A 158 -16.84 2.23 -5.50
CA MET A 158 -17.72 1.32 -4.74
C MET A 158 -18.47 0.33 -5.65
N SER A 159 -18.74 0.69 -6.90
CA SER A 159 -19.36 -0.20 -7.89
C SER A 159 -18.40 -1.25 -8.45
N GLN A 160 -17.09 -1.09 -8.26
CA GLN A 160 -16.11 -2.05 -8.74
C GLN A 160 -16.10 -3.34 -7.92
N PRO A 161 -15.61 -4.45 -8.47
CA PRO A 161 -15.40 -5.70 -7.74
C PRO A 161 -14.60 -5.54 -6.46
N GLU A 162 -14.59 -6.56 -5.59
CA GLU A 162 -13.65 -6.58 -4.48
C GLU A 162 -12.20 -6.59 -5.01
N ILE A 163 -11.32 -5.92 -4.26
CA ILE A 163 -9.89 -5.89 -4.61
C ILE A 163 -9.36 -7.32 -4.55
N PRO A 164 -8.65 -7.79 -5.58
CA PRO A 164 -8.04 -9.11 -5.56
C PRO A 164 -7.17 -9.30 -4.32
N GLU A 165 -7.34 -10.43 -3.66
CA GLU A 165 -6.41 -10.83 -2.60
C GLU A 165 -5.07 -11.23 -3.22
N VAL A 166 -3.98 -10.87 -2.55
CA VAL A 166 -2.64 -11.28 -2.99
C VAL A 166 -2.41 -12.70 -2.52
N ASP A 167 -2.44 -13.64 -3.44
CA ASP A 167 -2.06 -15.03 -3.18
C ASP A 167 -0.54 -15.14 -3.12
N MET A 168 -0.06 -15.67 -2.02
CA MET A 168 1.36 -15.96 -1.81
C MET A 168 1.54 -17.41 -1.41
N SER A 169 2.49 -18.07 -2.05
CA SER A 169 2.81 -19.47 -1.71
C SER A 169 4.28 -19.79 -1.96
N PHE A 170 4.79 -20.74 -1.20
CA PHE A 170 6.04 -21.43 -1.51
C PHE A 170 5.74 -22.76 -2.22
N SER A 171 6.61 -23.17 -3.12
CA SER A 171 6.49 -24.47 -3.82
C SER A 171 6.52 -25.65 -2.85
N ASN A 172 7.19 -25.50 -1.73
CA ASN A 172 7.26 -26.45 -0.64
C ASN A 172 7.26 -25.69 0.68
N ALA A 173 6.42 -26.07 1.62
CA ALA A 173 6.37 -25.49 2.96
C ALA A 173 7.38 -26.13 3.91
N ASP A 174 7.76 -27.38 3.62
CA ASP A 174 8.72 -28.17 4.39
C ASP A 174 9.95 -28.41 3.52
N VAL A 175 11.11 -28.01 3.99
CA VAL A 175 12.39 -28.23 3.31
C VAL A 175 13.35 -28.97 4.23
N THR A 176 14.10 -29.88 3.63
CA THR A 176 15.15 -30.58 4.32
C THR A 176 16.48 -29.90 4.06
N ALA A 177 17.17 -29.54 5.12
CA ALA A 177 18.55 -29.06 5.02
C ALA A 177 19.51 -30.24 4.89
N TYR A 178 20.54 -30.10 4.06
CA TYR A 178 21.61 -31.09 3.88
C TYR A 178 22.96 -30.40 3.74
N ILE A 179 24.02 -31.14 4.10
CA ILE A 179 25.38 -30.63 3.96
C ILE A 179 25.90 -30.95 2.55
N SER A 180 26.46 -29.95 1.90
CA SER A 180 27.09 -30.06 0.58
C SER A 180 28.46 -29.37 0.61
N GLY A 181 29.53 -30.14 0.79
CA GLY A 181 30.88 -29.62 1.02
C GLY A 181 30.96 -28.90 2.36
N ASN A 182 31.38 -27.63 2.34
CA ASN A 182 31.47 -26.77 3.52
C ASN A 182 30.23 -25.85 3.67
N SER A 183 29.12 -26.20 3.04
CA SER A 183 27.90 -25.36 3.04
C SER A 183 26.68 -26.20 3.37
N GLN A 184 25.82 -25.67 4.19
CA GLN A 184 24.48 -26.20 4.39
C GLN A 184 23.56 -25.67 3.29
N ARG A 185 22.76 -26.54 2.69
CA ARG A 185 21.85 -26.23 1.60
C ARG A 185 20.49 -26.85 1.83
N THR A 186 19.48 -26.24 1.25
CA THR A 186 18.16 -26.85 1.09
C THR A 186 17.90 -27.13 -0.38
N GLU A 187 16.86 -27.89 -0.68
CA GLU A 187 16.29 -27.92 -2.04
C GLU A 187 15.81 -26.54 -2.48
N GLU A 188 15.66 -26.38 -3.78
CA GLU A 188 15.17 -25.10 -4.35
C GLU A 188 13.71 -24.88 -3.95
N ILE A 189 13.43 -23.68 -3.43
CA ILE A 189 12.08 -23.25 -3.07
C ILE A 189 11.69 -22.12 -4.01
N THR A 190 10.56 -22.30 -4.71
CA THR A 190 9.99 -21.27 -5.54
C THR A 190 8.91 -20.49 -4.77
N PHE A 191 9.09 -19.19 -4.63
CA PHE A 191 8.05 -18.31 -4.15
C PHE A 191 7.19 -17.83 -5.32
N LYS A 192 5.88 -17.87 -5.15
CA LYS A 192 4.90 -17.31 -6.08
C LYS A 192 4.04 -16.30 -5.38
N ALA A 193 3.79 -15.17 -6.03
CA ALA A 193 2.83 -14.18 -5.61
C ALA A 193 2.04 -13.70 -6.81
N SER A 194 0.75 -13.40 -6.63
CA SER A 194 -0.13 -12.86 -7.69
C SER A 194 0.24 -11.43 -8.07
N GLU A 195 0.94 -10.71 -7.18
CA GLU A 195 1.43 -9.35 -7.39
C GLU A 195 2.87 -9.22 -6.90
N LEU A 196 3.55 -8.12 -7.28
CA LEU A 196 4.91 -7.84 -6.83
C LEU A 196 4.95 -7.68 -5.30
N GLN A 197 5.73 -8.52 -4.65
CA GLN A 197 5.93 -8.54 -3.20
C GLN A 197 7.41 -8.48 -2.86
N THR A 198 7.72 -7.90 -1.70
CA THR A 198 9.06 -7.95 -1.13
C THR A 198 9.11 -9.07 -0.08
N ILE A 199 10.06 -9.98 -0.24
CA ILE A 199 10.32 -11.04 0.73
C ILE A 199 11.58 -10.67 1.49
N THR A 200 11.49 -10.69 2.81
CA THR A 200 12.66 -10.57 3.67
C THR A 200 12.92 -11.93 4.30
N MET A 201 14.06 -12.54 3.98
CA MET A 201 14.52 -13.73 4.67
C MET A 201 15.52 -13.31 5.76
N LYS A 202 15.24 -13.71 6.99
CA LYS A 202 16.20 -13.62 8.08
C LYS A 202 16.86 -14.97 8.23
N LEU A 203 18.17 -15.01 8.10
CA LEU A 203 18.96 -16.17 8.51
C LEU A 203 19.28 -16.00 10.00
N PRO A 204 19.22 -17.06 10.80
CA PRO A 204 19.69 -17.02 12.17
C PRO A 204 21.16 -16.63 12.19
N SER A 205 21.56 -15.80 13.14
CA SER A 205 22.95 -15.36 13.34
C SER A 205 23.70 -16.36 14.19
#